data_8089bbf09fcca0cf75462472e90d1e1d
#
_entry.id   8089bbf09fcca0cf75462472e90d1e1d
#
_cell.length_a   1.000
_cell.length_b   1.000
_cell.length_c   1.000
_cell.angle_alpha   90.00
_cell.angle_beta   90.00
_cell.angle_gamma   90.00
#
_symmetry.space_group_name_H-M   'P 1'
#
loop_
_entity.id
_entity.type
_entity.pdbx_description
1 polymer ?
#
loop_
_entity_poly.entity_id
_entity_poly.type
_entity_poly.pdbx_seq_one_letter_code
_entity_poly.pdbx_strand_id
1 'polypeptide(L)'
;LKAATQKQEVKPAGVFLFKIREIDADADARTVVPGEAAAEERMEDAYKLEGIVLDDMDLIDAMDTEIGGASKVLPIKYVKKNGTYSGSSGGYLFSREEFEELSAQVDRQVDRICREICDGKIDIRPKKEKKKDMEGNYKTSCKYCSYKSICMFDTAFPGCRYERV
;
A
#
# COMPACT_ATOMS: atom_id res chain seq x y z
N LEU A 1 -16.65 -6.14 1.03
CA LEU A 1 -17.47 -5.51 2.07
C LEU A 1 -18.67 -4.81 1.45
N LYS A 2 -19.58 -5.56 0.82
CA LYS A 2 -20.93 -5.07 0.60
C LYS A 2 -21.58 -5.10 1.96
N ALA A 3 -21.43 -3.99 2.68
CA ALA A 3 -21.99 -3.84 4.00
C ALA A 3 -23.48 -4.10 3.94
N ALA A 4 -23.94 -4.88 4.89
CA ALA A 4 -25.33 -5.12 5.20
C ALA A 4 -26.05 -3.85 5.69
N THR A 5 -25.76 -2.70 5.15
CA THR A 5 -26.39 -1.41 5.44
C THR A 5 -27.23 -0.98 4.24
N GLN A 6 -28.41 -1.55 4.23
CA GLN A 6 -29.66 -0.91 3.82
C GLN A 6 -29.58 0.31 2.90
N LYS A 7 -30.05 0.12 1.65
CA LYS A 7 -30.74 1.11 0.81
C LYS A 7 -30.06 2.41 0.42
N GLN A 8 -28.84 2.70 0.84
CA GLN A 8 -28.08 3.81 0.28
C GLN A 8 -27.03 3.27 -0.70
N GLU A 9 -26.99 3.86 -1.88
CA GLU A 9 -25.95 3.61 -2.86
C GLU A 9 -24.62 4.11 -2.27
N VAL A 10 -23.75 3.18 -1.87
CA VAL A 10 -22.46 3.51 -1.30
C VAL A 10 -21.44 3.52 -2.44
N LYS A 11 -20.79 4.67 -2.64
CA LYS A 11 -19.67 4.80 -3.59
C LYS A 11 -18.35 4.56 -2.87
N PRO A 12 -17.43 3.73 -3.42
CA PRO A 12 -16.09 3.60 -2.85
C PRO A 12 -15.32 4.90 -3.08
N ALA A 13 -14.64 5.39 -2.06
CA ALA A 13 -13.80 6.58 -2.14
C ALA A 13 -12.30 6.26 -2.30
N GLY A 14 -11.90 5.05 -1.92
CA GLY A 14 -10.52 4.60 -2.00
C GLY A 14 -10.25 3.39 -1.11
N VAL A 15 -8.99 3.00 -1.07
CA VAL A 15 -8.46 1.97 -0.15
C VAL A 15 -7.27 2.57 0.57
N PHE A 16 -7.35 2.62 1.89
CA PHE A 16 -6.35 3.29 2.72
C PHE A 16 -5.67 2.33 3.68
N LEU A 17 -4.38 2.54 3.85
CA LEU A 17 -3.56 1.89 4.86
C LEU A 17 -3.20 2.93 5.92
N PHE A 18 -3.59 2.65 7.15
CA PHE A 18 -3.23 3.46 8.30
C PHE A 18 -2.18 2.74 9.13
N LYS A 19 -1.05 3.40 9.37
CA LYS A 19 0.04 2.85 10.18
C LYS A 19 -0.26 3.03 11.66
N ILE A 20 -0.54 1.95 12.35
CA ILE A 20 -0.69 1.93 13.81
C ILE A 20 0.69 1.63 14.40
N ARG A 21 1.44 2.67 14.75
CA ARG A 21 2.73 2.55 15.44
C ARG A 21 2.90 3.70 16.41
N GLU A 22 3.61 3.44 17.48
CA GLU A 22 4.11 4.48 18.35
C GLU A 22 5.21 5.26 17.62
N ILE A 23 5.06 6.57 17.55
CA ILE A 23 6.05 7.45 16.92
C ILE A 23 6.88 7.99 18.07
N ASP A 24 8.10 7.47 18.18
CA ASP A 24 9.08 7.96 19.13
C ASP A 24 9.67 9.27 18.54
N ALA A 25 9.15 10.39 18.99
CA ALA A 25 9.58 11.72 18.53
C ALA A 25 11.07 11.97 18.81
N ASP A 26 11.65 11.23 19.74
CA ASP A 26 13.04 11.38 20.18
C ASP A 26 14.03 10.45 19.45
N ALA A 27 13.57 9.35 18.84
CA ALA A 27 14.46 8.33 18.31
C ALA A 27 15.27 8.75 17.07
N ASP A 28 14.78 9.71 16.28
CA ASP A 28 15.46 10.22 15.09
C ASP A 28 16.17 11.58 15.32
N ALA A 29 16.11 12.11 16.53
CA ALA A 29 16.67 13.42 16.89
C ALA A 29 18.18 13.37 17.20
N ARG A 30 18.98 12.69 16.37
CA ARG A 30 20.44 12.65 16.59
C ARG A 30 21.18 13.94 16.25
N THR A 31 20.55 14.98 15.71
CA THR A 31 21.30 16.17 15.26
C THR A 31 20.67 17.54 15.42
N VAL A 32 19.38 17.69 15.70
CA VAL A 32 18.78 19.03 15.90
C VAL A 32 17.64 18.88 16.88
N VAL A 33 17.59 19.72 17.93
CA VAL A 33 16.40 19.91 18.74
C VAL A 33 15.37 20.59 17.83
N PRO A 34 14.36 19.91 17.31
CA PRO A 34 13.34 20.55 16.48
C PRO A 34 12.49 21.42 17.39
N GLY A 35 12.14 22.62 16.95
CA GLY A 35 11.06 23.36 17.56
C GLY A 35 9.76 22.55 17.54
N GLU A 36 8.84 22.82 18.44
CA GLU A 36 7.55 22.10 18.57
C GLU A 36 6.82 21.94 17.22
N ALA A 37 6.84 22.98 16.37
CA ALA A 37 6.25 22.94 15.03
C ALA A 37 6.82 21.84 14.10
N ALA A 38 8.13 21.58 14.17
CA ALA A 38 8.76 20.54 13.35
C ALA A 38 8.46 19.12 13.89
N ALA A 39 8.16 18.98 15.15
CA ALA A 39 7.71 17.72 15.74
C ALA A 39 6.25 17.43 15.34
N GLU A 40 5.37 18.44 15.35
CA GLU A 40 3.99 18.31 14.90
C GLU A 40 3.90 17.92 13.41
N GLU A 41 4.68 18.58 12.54
CA GLU A 41 4.71 18.27 11.11
C GLU A 41 5.17 16.82 10.83
N ARG A 42 6.15 16.31 11.58
CA ARG A 42 6.59 14.90 11.47
C ARG A 42 5.51 13.93 11.96
N MET A 43 4.79 14.29 13.01
CA MET A 43 3.67 13.48 13.50
C MET A 43 2.54 13.46 12.48
N GLU A 44 2.16 14.59 11.88
CA GLU A 44 1.17 14.67 10.82
C GLU A 44 1.56 13.77 9.63
N ASP A 45 2.79 13.89 9.14
CA ASP A 45 3.29 13.06 8.03
C ASP A 45 3.33 11.56 8.36
N ALA A 46 3.62 11.22 9.61
CA ALA A 46 3.71 9.84 10.04
C ALA A 46 2.34 9.15 10.16
N TYR A 47 1.28 9.92 10.43
CA TYR A 47 -0.11 9.44 10.47
C TYR A 47 -0.87 9.61 9.16
N LYS A 48 -0.25 10.20 8.15
CA LYS A 48 -0.83 10.33 6.83
C LYS A 48 -1.19 8.96 6.25
N LEU A 49 -2.37 8.87 5.68
CA LEU A 49 -2.83 7.66 5.01
C LEU A 49 -1.93 7.33 3.81
N GLU A 50 -1.72 6.07 3.56
CA GLU A 50 -1.15 5.56 2.31
C GLU A 50 -2.21 4.77 1.56
N GLY A 51 -2.11 4.70 0.22
CA GLY A 51 -3.04 3.88 -0.54
C GLY A 51 -3.54 4.52 -1.83
N ILE A 52 -4.75 4.14 -2.21
CA ILE A 52 -5.38 4.51 -3.48
C ILE A 52 -6.59 5.40 -3.18
N VAL A 53 -6.64 6.54 -3.84
CA VAL A 53 -7.79 7.47 -3.82
C VAL A 53 -8.47 7.40 -5.18
N LEU A 54 -9.79 7.38 -5.20
CA LEU A 54 -10.56 7.49 -6.44
C LEU A 54 -10.50 8.93 -6.94
N ASP A 55 -10.23 9.12 -8.24
CA ASP A 55 -10.21 10.44 -8.90
C ASP A 55 -11.65 10.92 -9.14
N ASP A 56 -12.28 11.33 -8.06
CA ASP A 56 -13.63 11.91 -8.02
C ASP A 56 -13.59 13.11 -7.09
N MET A 57 -13.70 14.30 -7.65
CA MET A 57 -13.54 15.56 -6.91
C MET A 57 -14.55 15.68 -5.77
N ASP A 58 -15.80 15.27 -5.97
CA ASP A 58 -16.83 15.36 -4.94
C ASP A 58 -16.51 14.47 -3.74
N LEU A 59 -15.94 13.29 -3.99
CA LEU A 59 -15.50 12.37 -2.94
C LEU A 59 -14.25 12.88 -2.21
N ILE A 60 -13.29 13.43 -2.95
CA ILE A 60 -12.06 13.99 -2.38
C ILE A 60 -12.40 15.19 -1.49
N ASP A 61 -13.23 16.12 -1.97
CA ASP A 61 -13.65 17.30 -1.22
C ASP A 61 -14.49 16.93 0.02
N ALA A 62 -15.25 15.83 -0.04
CA ALA A 62 -15.97 15.33 1.12
C ALA A 62 -15.05 14.70 2.19
N MET A 63 -13.88 14.18 1.80
CA MET A 63 -12.91 13.61 2.73
C MET A 63 -11.95 14.65 3.32
N ASP A 64 -11.58 15.67 2.54
CA ASP A 64 -10.69 16.74 2.97
C ASP A 64 -11.09 18.06 2.27
N THR A 65 -11.76 18.92 3.02
CA THR A 65 -12.31 20.20 2.52
C THR A 65 -11.27 21.31 2.39
N GLU A 66 -10.06 21.10 2.90
CA GLU A 66 -9.04 22.15 3.01
C GLU A 66 -7.81 21.93 2.12
N ILE A 67 -7.93 21.11 1.08
CA ILE A 67 -6.78 20.79 0.21
C ILE A 67 -6.36 21.99 -0.63
N GLY A 68 -5.46 22.83 -0.10
CA GLY A 68 -4.83 23.94 -0.84
C GLY A 68 -3.49 23.59 -1.50
N GLY A 69 -3.01 22.38 -1.33
CA GLY A 69 -1.72 21.87 -1.80
C GLY A 69 -1.61 20.38 -1.51
N ALA A 70 -0.65 19.95 -0.70
CA ALA A 70 -0.61 18.56 -0.21
C ALA A 70 -1.67 18.39 0.88
N SER A 71 -2.47 17.31 0.80
CA SER A 71 -3.38 16.95 1.88
C SER A 71 -2.60 16.47 3.10
N LYS A 72 -3.08 16.82 4.28
CA LYS A 72 -2.55 16.34 5.56
C LYS A 72 -3.03 14.94 5.92
N VAL A 73 -4.16 14.52 5.38
CA VAL A 73 -4.83 13.25 5.68
C VAL A 73 -4.69 12.26 4.54
N LEU A 74 -5.00 12.70 3.33
CA LEU A 74 -5.03 11.85 2.15
C LEU A 74 -3.65 11.80 1.47
N PRO A 75 -3.30 10.67 0.82
CA PRO A 75 -2.03 10.52 0.12
C PRO A 75 -2.07 11.18 -1.28
N ILE A 76 -2.59 12.40 -1.36
CA ILE A 76 -2.74 13.17 -2.61
C ILE A 76 -2.33 14.64 -2.40
N LYS A 77 -2.14 15.33 -3.52
CA LYS A 77 -1.89 16.76 -3.57
C LYS A 77 -2.66 17.42 -4.70
N TYR A 78 -3.10 18.64 -4.47
CA TYR A 78 -3.71 19.47 -5.51
C TYR A 78 -2.63 20.17 -6.34
N VAL A 79 -2.67 20.01 -7.65
CA VAL A 79 -1.74 20.61 -8.59
C VAL A 79 -2.37 21.86 -9.19
N LYS A 80 -2.08 23.01 -8.59
CA LYS A 80 -2.65 24.34 -9.00
C LYS A 80 -2.50 24.64 -10.49
N LYS A 81 -1.41 24.19 -11.12
CA LYS A 81 -1.14 24.45 -12.54
C LYS A 81 -2.17 23.81 -13.46
N ASN A 82 -2.68 22.64 -13.10
CA ASN A 82 -3.59 21.85 -13.93
C ASN A 82 -5.01 21.83 -13.39
N GLY A 83 -5.24 22.31 -12.17
CA GLY A 83 -6.55 22.22 -11.50
C GLY A 83 -6.96 20.76 -11.18
N THR A 84 -5.99 19.86 -11.01
CA THR A 84 -6.23 18.43 -10.82
C THR A 84 -5.52 17.92 -9.58
N TYR A 85 -5.96 16.77 -9.06
CA TYR A 85 -5.26 16.06 -8.02
C TYR A 85 -4.18 15.13 -8.60
N SER A 86 -3.21 14.78 -7.80
CA SER A 86 -2.22 13.74 -8.12
C SER A 86 -1.80 13.01 -6.85
N GLY A 87 -1.34 11.75 -6.98
CA GLY A 87 -0.78 11.02 -5.86
C GLY A 87 0.42 11.73 -5.26
N SER A 88 0.56 11.64 -3.94
CA SER A 88 1.76 12.05 -3.20
C SER A 88 2.56 10.82 -2.76
N SER A 89 3.58 10.98 -1.91
CA SER A 89 4.37 9.85 -1.40
C SER A 89 3.48 8.79 -0.75
N GLY A 90 3.56 7.55 -1.22
CA GLY A 90 2.74 6.44 -0.74
C GLY A 90 1.29 6.42 -1.23
N GLY A 91 0.92 7.32 -2.15
CA GLY A 91 -0.44 7.44 -2.66
C GLY A 91 -0.55 7.35 -4.17
N TYR A 92 -1.66 6.78 -4.61
CA TYR A 92 -2.03 6.64 -6.01
C TYR A 92 -3.42 7.22 -6.24
N LEU A 93 -3.62 7.92 -7.34
CA LEU A 93 -4.92 8.39 -7.79
C LEU A 93 -5.35 7.49 -8.95
N PHE A 94 -6.50 6.86 -8.81
CA PHE A 94 -7.05 5.94 -9.80
C PHE A 94 -8.37 6.47 -10.36
N SER A 95 -8.56 6.34 -11.65
CA SER A 95 -9.87 6.52 -12.26
C SER A 95 -10.84 5.42 -11.76
N ARG A 96 -12.13 5.60 -12.02
CA ARG A 96 -13.14 4.59 -11.67
C ARG A 96 -12.85 3.27 -12.38
N GLU A 97 -12.48 3.31 -13.64
CA GLU A 97 -12.17 2.13 -14.46
C GLU A 97 -10.95 1.38 -13.91
N GLU A 98 -9.89 2.10 -13.55
CA GLU A 98 -8.68 1.52 -12.95
C GLU A 98 -8.98 0.90 -11.59
N PHE A 99 -9.84 1.52 -10.80
CA PHE A 99 -10.24 1.00 -9.49
C PHE A 99 -11.10 -0.27 -9.62
N GLU A 100 -12.03 -0.31 -10.59
CA GLU A 100 -12.82 -1.49 -10.90
C GLU A 100 -11.96 -2.64 -11.43
N GLU A 101 -11.01 -2.35 -12.33
CA GLU A 101 -10.07 -3.36 -12.84
C GLU A 101 -9.19 -3.94 -11.71
N LEU A 102 -8.68 -3.09 -10.81
CA LEU A 102 -7.93 -3.54 -9.64
C LEU A 102 -8.78 -4.45 -8.75
N SER A 103 -10.03 -4.06 -8.47
CA SER A 103 -10.97 -4.86 -7.67
C SER A 103 -11.20 -6.22 -8.31
N ALA A 104 -11.49 -6.24 -9.61
CA ALA A 104 -11.68 -7.48 -10.34
C ALA A 104 -10.41 -8.37 -10.36
N GLN A 105 -9.23 -7.74 -10.43
CA GLN A 105 -7.97 -8.46 -10.35
C GLN A 105 -7.75 -9.10 -8.97
N VAL A 106 -8.07 -8.38 -7.90
CA VAL A 106 -8.00 -8.91 -6.53
C VAL A 106 -8.94 -10.10 -6.38
N ASP A 107 -10.20 -9.99 -6.82
CA ASP A 107 -11.18 -11.08 -6.76
C ASP A 107 -10.69 -12.33 -7.51
N ARG A 108 -10.15 -12.15 -8.72
CA ARG A 108 -9.54 -13.26 -9.49
C ARG A 108 -8.37 -13.93 -8.74
N GLN A 109 -7.53 -13.14 -8.05
CA GLN A 109 -6.42 -13.69 -7.27
C GLN A 109 -6.89 -14.45 -6.04
N VAL A 110 -7.88 -13.92 -5.32
CA VAL A 110 -8.49 -14.59 -4.15
C VAL A 110 -9.10 -15.92 -4.58
N ASP A 111 -9.91 -15.91 -5.62
CA ASP A 111 -10.53 -17.13 -6.19
C ASP A 111 -9.48 -18.18 -6.57
N ARG A 112 -8.40 -17.76 -7.23
CA ARG A 112 -7.31 -18.65 -7.60
C ARG A 112 -6.65 -19.28 -6.37
N ILE A 113 -6.33 -18.46 -5.36
CA ILE A 113 -5.69 -18.93 -4.13
C ILE A 113 -6.62 -19.90 -3.38
N CYS A 114 -7.91 -19.57 -3.26
CA CYS A 114 -8.88 -20.44 -2.62
C CYS A 114 -8.97 -21.80 -3.33
N ARG A 115 -9.01 -21.83 -4.67
CA ARG A 115 -9.02 -23.09 -5.44
C ARG A 115 -7.73 -23.88 -5.23
N GLU A 116 -6.57 -23.22 -5.28
CA GLU A 116 -5.27 -23.88 -5.04
C GLU A 116 -5.22 -24.52 -3.65
N ILE A 117 -5.76 -23.85 -2.62
CA ILE A 117 -5.86 -24.41 -1.26
C ILE A 117 -6.80 -25.62 -1.24
N CYS A 118 -7.99 -25.51 -1.83
CA CYS A 118 -8.97 -26.60 -1.89
C CYS A 118 -8.43 -27.82 -2.67
N ASP A 119 -7.64 -27.57 -3.70
CA ASP A 119 -6.97 -28.62 -4.51
C ASP A 119 -5.76 -29.25 -3.80
N GLY A 120 -5.42 -28.77 -2.59
CA GLY A 120 -4.27 -29.27 -1.83
C GLY A 120 -2.91 -28.92 -2.44
N LYS A 121 -2.83 -27.84 -3.22
CA LYS A 121 -1.56 -27.38 -3.81
C LYS A 121 -0.70 -26.73 -2.74
N ILE A 122 0.40 -27.39 -2.40
CA ILE A 122 1.37 -26.96 -1.37
C ILE A 122 2.77 -26.69 -1.95
N ASP A 123 2.85 -26.40 -3.23
CA ASP A 123 4.14 -26.15 -3.89
C ASP A 123 4.88 -24.96 -3.25
N ILE A 124 6.16 -25.15 -3.00
CA ILE A 124 7.05 -24.12 -2.51
C ILE A 124 7.43 -23.21 -3.67
N ARG A 125 6.76 -22.04 -3.78
CA ARG A 125 6.98 -21.04 -4.84
C ARG A 125 7.30 -19.67 -4.24
N PRO A 126 8.48 -19.50 -3.63
CA PRO A 126 8.83 -18.21 -3.06
C PRO A 126 8.99 -17.15 -4.15
N LYS A 127 8.55 -15.93 -3.84
CA LYS A 127 8.58 -14.80 -4.77
C LYS A 127 9.91 -14.07 -4.73
N LYS A 128 10.31 -13.54 -5.89
CA LYS A 128 11.49 -12.72 -6.07
C LYS A 128 11.13 -11.51 -6.93
N GLU A 129 11.38 -10.30 -6.44
CA GLU A 129 11.14 -9.07 -7.19
C GLU A 129 12.01 -9.00 -8.44
N LYS A 130 11.46 -8.40 -9.52
CA LYS A 130 12.22 -8.17 -10.75
C LYS A 130 13.27 -7.09 -10.61
N LYS A 131 13.00 -6.11 -9.75
CA LYS A 131 13.92 -4.98 -9.50
C LYS A 131 14.88 -5.32 -8.37
N LYS A 132 16.11 -4.89 -8.52
CA LYS A 132 17.11 -4.91 -7.45
C LYS A 132 16.93 -3.68 -6.56
N ASP A 133 17.26 -3.84 -5.27
CA ASP A 133 17.39 -2.73 -4.34
C ASP A 133 18.64 -1.88 -4.65
N MET A 134 18.87 -0.81 -3.88
CA MET A 134 20.02 0.08 -4.06
C MET A 134 21.37 -0.61 -3.81
N GLU A 135 21.35 -1.74 -3.08
CA GLU A 135 22.53 -2.57 -2.80
C GLU A 135 22.78 -3.63 -3.89
N GLY A 136 21.94 -3.67 -4.93
CA GLY A 136 22.04 -4.62 -6.03
C GLY A 136 21.45 -6.00 -5.75
N ASN A 137 20.77 -6.18 -4.61
CA ASN A 137 20.16 -7.43 -4.20
C ASN A 137 18.68 -7.50 -4.65
N TYR A 138 18.21 -8.70 -4.96
CA TYR A 138 16.78 -8.92 -5.17
C TYR A 138 16.07 -9.15 -3.85
N LYS A 139 14.96 -8.48 -3.64
CA LYS A 139 14.09 -8.84 -2.52
C LYS A 139 13.41 -10.17 -2.79
N THR A 140 13.43 -11.04 -1.79
CA THR A 140 12.81 -12.37 -1.84
C THR A 140 11.97 -12.60 -0.60
N SER A 141 10.87 -13.34 -0.75
CA SER A 141 10.04 -13.74 0.39
C SER A 141 10.79 -14.63 1.40
N CYS A 142 11.91 -15.26 0.99
CA CYS A 142 12.73 -16.08 1.87
C CYS A 142 13.65 -15.28 2.80
N LYS A 143 13.91 -14.00 2.53
CA LYS A 143 14.89 -13.19 3.30
C LYS A 143 14.52 -13.11 4.79
N TYR A 144 13.24 -12.98 5.09
CA TYR A 144 12.71 -12.81 6.45
C TYR A 144 11.76 -13.94 6.87
N CYS A 145 11.81 -15.09 6.19
CA CYS A 145 10.91 -16.21 6.45
C CYS A 145 11.33 -16.97 7.70
N SER A 146 10.45 -17.06 8.69
CA SER A 146 10.67 -17.81 9.93
C SER A 146 10.80 -19.33 9.71
N TYR A 147 10.28 -19.85 8.60
CA TYR A 147 10.29 -21.28 8.26
C TYR A 147 11.47 -21.71 7.38
N LYS A 148 12.45 -20.82 7.16
CA LYS A 148 13.58 -21.08 6.26
C LYS A 148 14.34 -22.37 6.62
N SER A 149 14.54 -22.63 7.92
CA SER A 149 15.24 -23.82 8.42
C SER A 149 14.47 -25.12 8.22
N ILE A 150 13.14 -25.06 8.16
CA ILE A 150 12.27 -26.22 7.96
C ILE A 150 12.02 -26.44 6.45
N CYS A 151 11.78 -25.36 5.73
CA CYS A 151 11.47 -25.36 4.30
C CYS A 151 12.65 -25.85 3.45
N MET A 152 13.88 -25.51 3.86
CA MET A 152 15.14 -25.88 3.18
C MET A 152 15.15 -25.56 1.69
N PHE A 153 14.37 -24.53 1.25
CA PHE A 153 14.35 -24.13 -0.15
C PHE A 153 15.71 -23.61 -0.59
N ASP A 154 16.28 -24.27 -1.60
CA ASP A 154 17.53 -23.89 -2.23
C ASP A 154 17.43 -24.07 -3.75
N THR A 155 17.80 -23.03 -4.50
CA THR A 155 17.80 -23.06 -5.97
C THR A 155 18.84 -24.01 -6.59
N ALA A 156 19.75 -24.56 -5.78
CA ALA A 156 20.68 -25.60 -6.20
C ALA A 156 19.97 -26.96 -6.44
N PHE A 157 18.79 -27.18 -5.82
CA PHE A 157 18.04 -28.39 -6.04
C PHE A 157 17.14 -28.31 -7.29
N PRO A 158 17.05 -29.39 -8.07
CA PRO A 158 16.17 -29.46 -9.24
C PRO A 158 14.71 -29.16 -8.86
N GLY A 159 14.06 -28.26 -9.61
CA GLY A 159 12.67 -27.88 -9.39
C GLY A 159 12.48 -26.71 -8.40
N CYS A 160 13.48 -26.38 -7.58
CA CYS A 160 13.44 -25.23 -6.69
C CYS A 160 13.77 -23.94 -7.44
N ARG A 161 12.78 -23.09 -7.63
CA ARG A 161 12.96 -21.80 -8.31
C ARG A 161 12.08 -20.71 -7.71
N TYR A 162 12.58 -19.48 -7.76
CA TYR A 162 11.77 -18.30 -7.44
C TYR A 162 10.79 -17.98 -8.56
N GLU A 163 9.58 -17.65 -8.16
CA GLU A 163 8.61 -17.00 -9.05
C GLU A 163 8.92 -15.49 -9.12
N ARG A 164 9.08 -14.94 -10.31
CA ARG A 164 9.35 -13.51 -10.52
C ARG A 164 8.06 -12.73 -10.57
N VAL A 165 7.97 -11.69 -9.75
CA VAL A 165 6.82 -10.78 -9.65
C VAL A 165 7.23 -9.36 -10.01
#